data_47ac9d77ab4b0658e17bc61466452175
#
_entry.id   47ac9d77ab4b0658e17bc61466452175
#
_cell.length_a   1.000
_cell.length_b   1.000
_cell.length_c   1.000
_cell.angle_alpha   90.00
_cell.angle_beta   90.00
_cell.angle_gamma   90.00
#
_symmetry.space_group_name_H-M   'P 1'
#
loop_
_entity.id
_entity.type
_entity.pdbx_description
1 polymer ?
#
loop_
_entity_poly.entity_id
_entity_poly.type
_entity_poly.pdbx_seq_one_letter_code
_entity_poly.pdbx_strand_id
1 'polypeptide(L)'
;PYMLNLRGTQQLTPYIVGVATAPECRGQHLFRPLLETAFEVLRSQEFPFALLMPIHAGIYLPYEFSFCYYRHKYDMPLEKLNVGEEGSALKVERIALNKEVLAPLYQECTKTWNGVPVRTDFQWNKLLKVHAMENVQCAIVYKEENVVGYMLYKLQDGTFNVLELMAQDLAARNRLLQFAASHKSEAKHFTWLAEAWDKSYLNFADHNVSGSVQPFMMARCIDARLALAKLPVANNMEENNVVLLLTDNIIGRNNHLINVKTAPGKLEAVSTLDNEDITMDMGAFTQMYFGAFTATELAEAGKIKVHNAEKLSVLDRLFPKCRNYINEYF
;
A
#
# COMPACT_ATOMS: atom_id res chain seq x y z
N PRO A 1 1.03 -1.60 -15.70
CA PRO A 1 1.68 -0.75 -14.70
C PRO A 1 0.69 0.22 -14.06
N TYR A 2 0.97 0.62 -12.82
CA TYR A 2 0.27 1.69 -12.12
C TYR A 2 1.18 2.90 -11.98
N MET A 3 0.62 4.09 -12.18
CA MET A 3 1.27 5.31 -11.72
C MET A 3 1.01 5.40 -10.21
N LEU A 4 2.05 5.26 -9.38
CA LEU A 4 1.96 5.39 -7.93
C LEU A 4 2.44 6.76 -7.47
N ASN A 5 1.71 7.37 -6.54
CA ASN A 5 2.27 8.47 -5.76
C ASN A 5 3.12 7.87 -4.63
N LEU A 6 4.42 7.73 -4.87
CA LEU A 6 5.36 7.12 -3.94
C LEU A 6 6.32 8.19 -3.43
N ARG A 7 6.30 8.43 -2.12
CA ARG A 7 7.07 9.48 -1.45
C ARG A 7 6.93 10.87 -2.08
N GLY A 8 5.69 11.21 -2.47
CA GLY A 8 5.38 12.52 -3.07
C GLY A 8 5.79 12.67 -4.54
N THR A 9 6.31 11.62 -5.18
CA THR A 9 6.62 11.60 -6.60
C THR A 9 5.76 10.57 -7.33
N GLN A 10 5.37 10.88 -8.57
CA GLN A 10 4.67 9.93 -9.41
C GLN A 10 5.67 8.99 -10.08
N GLN A 11 5.53 7.69 -9.82
CA GLN A 11 6.41 6.66 -10.36
C GLN A 11 5.57 5.59 -11.07
N LEU A 12 5.84 5.39 -12.36
CA LEU A 12 5.25 4.29 -13.10
C LEU A 12 5.86 2.98 -12.57
N THR A 13 5.00 2.10 -12.03
CA THR A 13 5.41 0.87 -11.36
C THR A 13 4.73 -0.32 -12.03
N PRO A 14 5.50 -1.22 -12.66
CA PRO A 14 4.99 -2.45 -13.23
C PRO A 14 4.32 -3.33 -12.19
N TYR A 15 3.25 -4.02 -12.63
CA TYR A 15 2.50 -4.96 -11.82
C TYR A 15 2.55 -6.34 -12.48
N ILE A 16 3.17 -7.29 -11.82
CA ILE A 16 3.32 -8.67 -12.29
C ILE A 16 2.04 -9.42 -11.98
N VAL A 17 1.39 -9.90 -13.03
CA VAL A 17 0.11 -10.60 -12.94
C VAL A 17 0.09 -11.84 -13.83
N GLY A 18 -0.78 -12.80 -13.53
CA GLY A 18 -1.07 -13.93 -14.39
C GLY A 18 0.11 -14.89 -14.59
N VAL A 19 1.04 -14.96 -13.63
CA VAL A 19 2.15 -15.92 -13.71
C VAL A 19 1.62 -17.32 -13.52
N ALA A 20 1.74 -18.16 -14.54
CA ALA A 20 1.28 -19.54 -14.54
C ALA A 20 2.30 -20.45 -15.23
N THR A 21 2.34 -21.71 -14.78
CA THR A 21 3.10 -22.78 -15.45
C THR A 21 2.13 -23.84 -15.91
N ALA A 22 2.18 -24.20 -17.18
CA ALA A 22 1.39 -25.25 -17.73
C ALA A 22 1.58 -26.55 -16.91
N PRO A 23 0.52 -27.34 -16.65
CA PRO A 23 0.61 -28.51 -15.78
C PRO A 23 1.71 -29.50 -16.17
N GLU A 24 1.90 -29.72 -17.44
CA GLU A 24 2.92 -30.62 -18.04
C GLU A 24 4.36 -30.09 -17.88
N CYS A 25 4.52 -28.79 -17.59
CA CYS A 25 5.82 -28.15 -17.39
C CYS A 25 6.14 -27.90 -15.90
N ARG A 26 5.27 -28.34 -14.99
CA ARG A 26 5.51 -28.18 -13.55
C ARG A 26 6.67 -29.04 -13.09
N GLY A 27 7.36 -28.62 -12.02
CA GLY A 27 8.55 -29.30 -11.50
C GLY A 27 9.85 -29.06 -12.29
N GLN A 28 9.80 -28.33 -13.40
CA GLN A 28 10.98 -27.99 -14.22
C GLN A 28 11.70 -26.70 -13.79
N HIS A 29 11.33 -26.15 -12.65
CA HIS A 29 11.92 -24.92 -12.06
C HIS A 29 11.90 -23.68 -12.98
N LEU A 30 10.93 -23.59 -13.91
CA LEU A 30 10.83 -22.51 -14.90
C LEU A 30 10.49 -21.14 -14.31
N PHE A 31 9.98 -21.09 -13.07
CA PHE A 31 9.55 -19.87 -12.43
C PHE A 31 10.73 -18.90 -12.19
N ARG A 32 11.88 -19.43 -11.76
CA ARG A 32 13.07 -18.61 -11.49
C ARG A 32 13.59 -17.91 -12.74
N PRO A 33 13.92 -18.61 -13.84
CA PRO A 33 14.42 -17.94 -15.05
C PRO A 33 13.38 -16.98 -15.66
N LEU A 34 12.08 -17.26 -15.51
CA LEU A 34 11.03 -16.34 -15.94
C LEU A 34 11.08 -15.01 -15.16
N LEU A 35 11.20 -15.07 -13.83
CA LEU A 35 11.32 -13.84 -13.02
C LEU A 35 12.63 -13.10 -13.27
N GLU A 36 13.76 -13.80 -13.39
CA GLU A 36 15.06 -13.20 -13.70
C GLU A 36 14.98 -12.43 -15.02
N THR A 37 14.41 -13.05 -16.07
CA THR A 37 14.18 -12.38 -17.36
C THR A 37 13.25 -11.17 -17.22
N ALA A 38 12.16 -11.30 -16.46
CA ALA A 38 11.26 -10.17 -16.21
C ALA A 38 11.99 -9.01 -15.52
N PHE A 39 12.83 -9.29 -14.54
CA PHE A 39 13.60 -8.25 -13.83
C PHE A 39 14.62 -7.56 -14.76
N GLU A 40 15.27 -8.28 -15.64
CA GLU A 40 16.18 -7.69 -16.65
C GLU A 40 15.42 -6.76 -17.60
N VAL A 41 14.24 -7.17 -18.07
CA VAL A 41 13.36 -6.32 -18.91
C VAL A 41 12.94 -5.07 -18.14
N LEU A 42 12.45 -5.21 -16.92
CA LEU A 42 12.05 -4.08 -16.10
C LEU A 42 13.19 -3.10 -15.85
N ARG A 43 14.37 -3.63 -15.58
CA ARG A 43 15.56 -2.84 -15.38
C ARG A 43 15.99 -2.09 -16.64
N SER A 44 15.96 -2.76 -17.81
CA SER A 44 16.31 -2.12 -19.11
C SER A 44 15.35 -0.98 -19.47
N GLN A 45 14.14 -1.00 -18.91
CA GLN A 45 13.13 0.05 -19.03
C GLN A 45 13.17 1.06 -17.87
N GLU A 46 14.22 1.03 -17.04
CA GLU A 46 14.43 1.97 -15.92
C GLU A 46 13.29 2.00 -14.89
N PHE A 47 12.67 0.84 -14.62
CA PHE A 47 11.73 0.71 -13.53
C PHE A 47 12.46 0.36 -12.22
N PRO A 48 12.38 1.22 -11.17
CA PRO A 48 13.06 0.95 -9.91
C PRO A 48 12.37 -0.13 -9.08
N PHE A 49 11.07 -0.35 -9.29
CA PHE A 49 10.26 -1.30 -8.52
C PHE A 49 9.31 -2.09 -9.41
N ALA A 50 8.88 -3.25 -8.88
CA ALA A 50 7.74 -4.02 -9.38
C ALA A 50 6.79 -4.34 -8.23
N LEU A 51 5.50 -4.46 -8.54
CA LEU A 51 4.44 -4.90 -7.62
C LEU A 51 3.92 -6.27 -7.99
N LEU A 52 3.38 -6.98 -7.03
CA LEU A 52 2.49 -8.13 -7.25
C LEU A 52 1.54 -8.33 -6.07
N MET A 53 0.38 -8.94 -6.33
CA MET A 53 -0.50 -9.49 -5.31
C MET A 53 -0.27 -11.00 -5.25
N PRO A 54 0.30 -11.52 -4.16
CA PRO A 54 0.65 -12.93 -4.10
C PRO A 54 -0.59 -13.80 -3.87
N ILE A 55 -0.73 -14.89 -4.64
CA ILE A 55 -1.66 -15.97 -4.28
C ILE A 55 -1.14 -16.68 -3.03
N HIS A 56 0.18 -16.89 -2.96
CA HIS A 56 0.87 -17.47 -1.82
C HIS A 56 2.25 -16.81 -1.68
N ALA A 57 2.47 -16.12 -0.57
CA ALA A 57 3.69 -15.32 -0.36
C ALA A 57 4.99 -16.14 -0.45
N GLY A 58 4.96 -17.39 0.04
CA GLY A 58 6.13 -18.30 0.01
C GLY A 58 6.70 -18.56 -1.39
N ILE A 59 5.93 -18.30 -2.45
CA ILE A 59 6.42 -18.40 -3.83
C ILE A 59 7.35 -17.23 -4.18
N TYR A 60 7.09 -16.03 -3.64
CA TYR A 60 7.73 -14.78 -4.03
C TYR A 60 8.79 -14.27 -3.03
N LEU A 61 8.67 -14.65 -1.76
CA LEU A 61 9.65 -14.29 -0.71
C LEU A 61 11.09 -14.69 -1.07
N PRO A 62 11.37 -15.89 -1.65
CA PRO A 62 12.71 -16.27 -2.07
C PRO A 62 13.31 -15.38 -3.17
N TYR A 63 12.47 -14.60 -3.86
CA TYR A 63 12.84 -13.63 -4.88
C TYR A 63 12.85 -12.20 -4.36
N GLU A 64 12.90 -12.05 -3.03
CA GLU A 64 13.02 -10.78 -2.30
C GLU A 64 11.86 -9.80 -2.54
N PHE A 65 10.69 -10.31 -2.94
CA PHE A 65 9.46 -9.56 -2.78
C PHE A 65 9.11 -9.49 -1.30
N SER A 66 8.67 -8.32 -0.86
CA SER A 66 8.26 -8.11 0.54
C SER A 66 6.94 -7.36 0.60
N PHE A 67 6.13 -7.66 1.61
CA PHE A 67 4.88 -6.93 1.82
C PHE A 67 5.16 -5.48 2.18
N CYS A 68 4.65 -4.59 1.35
CA CYS A 68 4.71 -3.13 1.55
C CYS A 68 3.33 -2.52 1.80
N TYR A 69 2.27 -3.27 1.56
CA TYR A 69 0.89 -2.85 1.80
C TYR A 69 0.21 -3.84 2.72
N TYR A 70 -0.49 -3.31 3.70
CA TYR A 70 -1.27 -4.03 4.69
C TYR A 70 -2.68 -3.46 4.73
N ARG A 71 -3.63 -4.24 5.27
CA ARG A 71 -5.02 -3.82 5.48
C ARG A 71 -5.46 -4.17 6.87
N HIS A 72 -6.32 -3.33 7.44
CA HIS A 72 -7.04 -3.66 8.65
C HIS A 72 -8.35 -4.35 8.26
N LYS A 73 -8.46 -5.63 8.54
CA LYS A 73 -9.69 -6.38 8.28
C LYS A 73 -10.63 -6.27 9.49
N TYR A 74 -11.81 -5.74 9.27
CA TYR A 74 -12.97 -5.91 10.15
C TYR A 74 -13.79 -7.09 9.64
N ASP A 75 -14.21 -7.97 10.57
CA ASP A 75 -14.96 -9.19 10.27
C ASP A 75 -15.81 -9.54 11.51
N MET A 76 -17.09 -9.16 11.53
CA MET A 76 -17.87 -9.20 12.74
C MET A 76 -19.38 -9.25 12.47
N PRO A 77 -20.22 -9.68 13.45
CA PRO A 77 -21.67 -9.49 13.38
C PRO A 77 -22.05 -8.04 13.13
N LEU A 78 -22.96 -7.78 12.18
CA LEU A 78 -23.39 -6.42 11.82
C LEU A 78 -24.04 -5.69 13.00
N GLU A 79 -24.66 -6.41 13.91
CA GLU A 79 -25.29 -5.83 15.13
C GLU A 79 -24.28 -5.15 16.06
N LYS A 80 -23.00 -5.56 16.00
CA LYS A 80 -21.88 -4.96 16.76
C LYS A 80 -21.35 -3.68 16.13
N LEU A 81 -21.71 -3.40 14.87
CA LEU A 81 -21.30 -2.17 14.19
C LEU A 81 -22.12 -0.99 14.75
N ASN A 82 -21.57 -0.32 15.73
CA ASN A 82 -22.15 0.87 16.36
C ASN A 82 -21.03 1.90 16.62
N VAL A 83 -21.03 2.98 15.86
CA VAL A 83 -20.01 4.05 15.87
C VAL A 83 -20.48 5.33 16.58
N GLY A 84 -21.56 5.24 17.36
CA GLY A 84 -22.13 6.40 18.05
C GLY A 84 -22.88 7.35 17.11
N GLU A 85 -23.17 8.56 17.63
CA GLU A 85 -24.06 9.54 16.97
C GLU A 85 -23.31 10.54 16.08
N GLU A 86 -21.99 10.62 16.16
CA GLU A 86 -21.23 11.59 15.37
C GLU A 86 -21.45 11.35 13.86
N GLY A 87 -21.84 12.41 13.16
CA GLY A 87 -22.18 12.37 11.74
C GLY A 87 -23.62 11.97 11.44
N SER A 88 -24.44 11.59 12.42
CA SER A 88 -25.82 11.14 12.21
C SER A 88 -26.71 12.16 11.49
N ALA A 89 -26.43 13.46 11.65
CA ALA A 89 -27.13 14.55 10.98
C ALA A 89 -26.74 14.73 9.50
N LEU A 90 -25.62 14.10 9.05
CA LEU A 90 -25.21 14.20 7.66
C LEU A 90 -26.15 13.36 6.78
N LYS A 91 -26.48 13.93 5.62
CA LYS A 91 -27.31 13.26 4.62
C LYS A 91 -26.49 12.14 3.94
N VAL A 92 -27.09 10.95 3.83
CA VAL A 92 -26.54 9.84 3.06
C VAL A 92 -27.50 9.50 1.91
N GLU A 93 -26.97 9.25 0.72
CA GLU A 93 -27.73 8.83 -0.46
C GLU A 93 -27.06 7.66 -1.17
N ARG A 94 -27.87 6.78 -1.74
CA ARG A 94 -27.42 5.79 -2.70
C ARG A 94 -27.46 6.41 -4.10
N ILE A 95 -26.35 6.26 -4.83
CA ILE A 95 -26.27 6.76 -6.21
C ILE A 95 -25.79 5.63 -7.14
N ALA A 96 -25.98 5.81 -8.44
CA ALA A 96 -25.31 5.01 -9.45
C ALA A 96 -23.79 5.26 -9.37
N LEU A 97 -23.00 4.24 -9.75
CA LEU A 97 -21.55 4.38 -9.85
C LEU A 97 -21.19 5.52 -10.83
N ASN A 98 -20.55 6.57 -10.33
CA ASN A 98 -20.27 7.78 -11.08
C ASN A 98 -18.86 8.30 -10.81
N LYS A 99 -18.01 8.27 -11.84
CA LYS A 99 -16.61 8.71 -11.73
C LYS A 99 -16.51 10.19 -11.34
N GLU A 100 -17.34 11.04 -11.87
CA GLU A 100 -17.31 12.51 -11.65
C GLU A 100 -17.53 12.86 -10.17
N VAL A 101 -18.21 11.99 -9.43
CA VAL A 101 -18.43 12.14 -7.98
C VAL A 101 -17.28 11.48 -7.19
N LEU A 102 -16.87 10.28 -7.57
CA LEU A 102 -15.94 9.47 -6.78
C LEU A 102 -14.48 9.90 -6.95
N ALA A 103 -14.05 10.26 -8.16
CA ALA A 103 -12.65 10.53 -8.45
C ALA A 103 -12.09 11.75 -7.70
N PRO A 104 -12.79 12.91 -7.63
CA PRO A 104 -12.31 14.06 -6.86
C PRO A 104 -12.15 13.74 -5.38
N LEU A 105 -13.11 13.00 -4.81
CA LEU A 105 -13.07 12.63 -3.39
C LEU A 105 -11.95 11.63 -3.09
N TYR A 106 -11.75 10.63 -3.97
CA TYR A 106 -10.62 9.72 -3.86
C TYR A 106 -9.30 10.48 -3.86
N GLN A 107 -9.11 11.41 -4.80
CA GLN A 107 -7.91 12.22 -4.90
C GLN A 107 -7.68 13.07 -3.64
N GLU A 108 -8.73 13.70 -3.13
CA GLU A 108 -8.65 14.53 -1.91
C GLU A 108 -8.32 13.68 -0.68
N CYS A 109 -8.97 12.54 -0.48
CA CYS A 109 -8.72 11.65 0.66
C CYS A 109 -7.31 11.04 0.63
N THR A 110 -6.79 10.76 -0.56
CA THR A 110 -5.51 10.04 -0.72
C THR A 110 -4.31 10.94 -0.94
N LYS A 111 -4.48 12.26 -1.03
CA LYS A 111 -3.40 13.22 -1.37
C LYS A 111 -2.16 13.16 -0.47
N THR A 112 -2.34 12.77 0.79
CA THR A 112 -1.26 12.63 1.78
C THR A 112 -0.82 11.19 1.99
N TRP A 113 -1.45 10.23 1.29
CA TRP A 113 -1.12 8.82 1.44
C TRP A 113 0.01 8.43 0.48
N ASN A 114 0.65 7.31 0.76
CA ASN A 114 1.82 6.86 0.02
C ASN A 114 1.53 5.57 -0.79
N GLY A 115 2.24 5.42 -1.90
CA GLY A 115 2.09 4.26 -2.76
C GLY A 115 0.70 4.14 -3.39
N VAL A 116 -0.05 5.24 -3.44
CA VAL A 116 -1.43 5.27 -3.92
C VAL A 116 -1.44 5.30 -5.45
N PRO A 117 -2.26 4.46 -6.11
CA PRO A 117 -2.47 4.56 -7.54
C PRO A 117 -3.13 5.88 -7.93
N VAL A 118 -2.51 6.59 -8.86
CA VAL A 118 -3.14 7.74 -9.53
C VAL A 118 -4.08 7.16 -10.59
N ARG A 119 -5.35 7.03 -10.25
CA ARG A 119 -6.35 6.44 -11.15
C ARG A 119 -6.63 7.36 -12.32
N THR A 120 -6.26 6.95 -13.53
CA THR A 120 -6.60 7.61 -14.79
C THR A 120 -8.06 7.36 -15.15
N ASP A 121 -8.58 8.09 -16.14
CA ASP A 121 -9.92 7.85 -16.66
C ASP A 121 -10.14 6.42 -17.13
N PHE A 122 -9.13 5.82 -17.73
CA PHE A 122 -9.18 4.41 -18.16
C PHE A 122 -9.33 3.47 -16.96
N GLN A 123 -8.56 3.69 -15.88
CA GLN A 123 -8.61 2.87 -14.66
C GLN A 123 -9.94 3.05 -13.93
N TRP A 124 -10.45 4.28 -13.82
CA TRP A 124 -11.78 4.54 -13.26
C TRP A 124 -12.87 3.84 -14.05
N ASN A 125 -12.88 3.98 -15.37
CA ASN A 125 -13.90 3.36 -16.22
C ASN A 125 -13.85 1.83 -16.13
N LYS A 126 -12.64 1.23 -16.09
CA LYS A 126 -12.47 -0.21 -15.87
C LYS A 126 -13.01 -0.64 -14.51
N LEU A 127 -12.63 0.05 -13.43
CA LEU A 127 -13.06 -0.23 -12.07
C LEU A 127 -14.59 -0.20 -11.95
N LEU A 128 -15.20 0.89 -12.39
CA LEU A 128 -16.65 1.07 -12.30
C LEU A 128 -17.41 0.06 -13.17
N LYS A 129 -16.89 -0.29 -14.34
CA LYS A 129 -17.47 -1.34 -15.19
C LYS A 129 -17.46 -2.69 -14.49
N VAL A 130 -16.34 -3.10 -13.89
CA VAL A 130 -16.21 -4.35 -13.11
C VAL A 130 -17.18 -4.30 -11.93
N HIS A 131 -17.21 -3.23 -11.18
CA HIS A 131 -18.11 -3.07 -10.06
C HIS A 131 -19.60 -3.15 -10.45
N ALA A 132 -19.98 -2.55 -11.58
CA ALA A 132 -21.34 -2.65 -12.09
C ALA A 132 -21.71 -4.12 -12.44
N MET A 133 -20.79 -4.86 -13.09
CA MET A 133 -21.00 -6.28 -13.41
C MET A 133 -21.12 -7.16 -12.15
N GLU A 134 -20.50 -6.73 -11.07
CA GLU A 134 -20.51 -7.43 -9.79
C GLU A 134 -21.61 -6.95 -8.83
N ASN A 135 -22.54 -6.11 -9.29
CA ASN A 135 -23.62 -5.51 -8.49
C ASN A 135 -23.12 -4.72 -7.26
N VAL A 136 -21.97 -4.07 -7.36
CA VAL A 136 -21.47 -3.15 -6.35
C VAL A 136 -22.37 -1.92 -6.27
N GLN A 137 -22.76 -1.55 -5.07
CA GLN A 137 -23.56 -0.38 -4.77
C GLN A 137 -22.68 0.75 -4.26
N CYS A 138 -23.18 1.99 -4.39
CA CYS A 138 -22.49 3.18 -3.93
C CYS A 138 -23.40 4.00 -3.01
N ALA A 139 -22.89 4.33 -1.82
CA ALA A 139 -23.47 5.31 -0.92
C ALA A 139 -22.52 6.51 -0.79
N ILE A 140 -23.06 7.72 -0.80
CA ILE A 140 -22.33 8.96 -0.60
C ILE A 140 -22.88 9.75 0.57
N VAL A 141 -22.03 10.54 1.20
CA VAL A 141 -22.39 11.41 2.32
C VAL A 141 -22.17 12.86 1.92
N TYR A 142 -23.18 13.68 2.23
CA TYR A 142 -23.15 15.11 2.03
C TYR A 142 -22.96 15.86 3.34
N LYS A 143 -22.14 16.91 3.28
CA LYS A 143 -22.08 17.99 4.25
C LYS A 143 -22.48 19.26 3.51
N GLU A 144 -23.67 19.79 3.83
CA GLU A 144 -24.34 20.79 3.00
C GLU A 144 -24.53 20.25 1.57
N GLU A 145 -23.99 20.90 0.56
CA GLU A 145 -24.05 20.48 -0.86
C GLU A 145 -22.81 19.67 -1.32
N ASN A 146 -21.79 19.54 -0.47
CA ASN A 146 -20.54 18.92 -0.84
C ASN A 146 -20.53 17.42 -0.49
N VAL A 147 -20.04 16.59 -1.40
CA VAL A 147 -19.78 15.17 -1.13
C VAL A 147 -18.50 15.06 -0.31
N VAL A 148 -18.59 14.54 0.91
CA VAL A 148 -17.49 14.42 1.86
C VAL A 148 -17.10 12.98 2.19
N GLY A 149 -17.83 12.00 1.66
CA GLY A 149 -17.53 10.58 1.84
C GLY A 149 -18.26 9.71 0.83
N TYR A 150 -17.67 8.56 0.48
CA TYR A 150 -18.35 7.51 -0.27
C TYR A 150 -17.98 6.12 0.26
N MET A 151 -18.86 5.16 -0.01
CA MET A 151 -18.66 3.75 0.25
C MET A 151 -19.11 2.94 -0.96
N LEU A 152 -18.20 2.09 -1.47
CA LEU A 152 -18.50 1.03 -2.42
C LEU A 152 -18.71 -0.26 -1.64
N TYR A 153 -19.85 -0.92 -1.80
CA TYR A 153 -20.21 -2.08 -1.00
C TYR A 153 -21.02 -3.10 -1.78
N LYS A 154 -21.07 -4.32 -1.27
CA LYS A 154 -21.93 -5.42 -1.75
C LYS A 154 -22.73 -6.00 -0.61
N LEU A 155 -24.00 -6.34 -0.92
CA LEU A 155 -24.83 -7.21 -0.07
C LEU A 155 -24.82 -8.59 -0.73
N GLN A 156 -24.18 -9.54 -0.09
CA GLN A 156 -24.04 -10.89 -0.63
C GLN A 156 -24.05 -11.92 0.50
N ASP A 157 -24.85 -12.96 0.37
CA ASP A 157 -24.92 -14.10 1.31
C ASP A 157 -25.10 -13.65 2.78
N GLY A 158 -25.96 -12.64 3.01
CA GLY A 158 -26.23 -12.10 4.34
C GLY A 158 -25.08 -11.28 4.93
N THR A 159 -24.09 -10.90 4.12
CA THR A 159 -22.95 -10.07 4.51
C THR A 159 -23.01 -8.70 3.84
N PHE A 160 -22.83 -7.64 4.65
CA PHE A 160 -22.53 -6.30 4.17
C PHE A 160 -21.03 -6.17 4.02
N ASN A 161 -20.56 -6.19 2.79
CA ASN A 161 -19.12 -6.18 2.47
C ASN A 161 -18.71 -4.82 1.90
N VAL A 162 -17.88 -4.07 2.65
CA VAL A 162 -17.31 -2.80 2.20
C VAL A 162 -16.04 -3.07 1.38
N LEU A 163 -16.08 -2.65 0.11
CA LEU A 163 -14.97 -2.81 -0.84
C LEU A 163 -14.03 -1.61 -0.83
N GLU A 164 -14.60 -0.39 -0.72
CA GLU A 164 -13.82 0.84 -0.60
C GLU A 164 -14.63 1.87 0.20
N LEU A 165 -13.99 2.54 1.14
CA LEU A 165 -14.57 3.64 1.90
C LEU A 165 -13.59 4.81 1.90
N MET A 166 -14.05 5.97 1.42
CA MET A 166 -13.31 7.22 1.45
C MET A 166 -14.11 8.26 2.20
N ALA A 167 -13.49 8.95 3.14
CA ALA A 167 -14.12 9.99 3.93
C ALA A 167 -13.10 11.08 4.29
N GLN A 168 -13.51 12.34 4.16
CA GLN A 168 -12.66 13.48 4.45
C GLN A 168 -12.46 13.70 5.95
N ASP A 169 -13.46 13.32 6.75
CA ASP A 169 -13.42 13.46 8.21
C ASP A 169 -14.09 12.28 8.93
N LEU A 170 -13.99 12.28 10.26
CA LEU A 170 -14.56 11.24 11.12
C LEU A 170 -16.09 11.20 11.02
N ALA A 171 -16.75 12.36 10.95
CA ALA A 171 -18.21 12.44 10.87
C ALA A 171 -18.75 11.78 9.59
N ALA A 172 -18.12 12.03 8.44
CA ALA A 172 -18.47 11.39 7.17
C ALA A 172 -18.23 9.87 7.22
N ARG A 173 -17.09 9.42 7.80
CA ARG A 173 -16.79 8.00 7.99
C ARG A 173 -17.84 7.32 8.88
N ASN A 174 -18.12 7.89 10.04
CA ASN A 174 -19.13 7.34 10.96
C ASN A 174 -20.51 7.29 10.31
N ARG A 175 -20.88 8.29 9.52
CA ARG A 175 -22.16 8.29 8.80
C ARG A 175 -22.27 7.14 7.81
N LEU A 176 -21.20 6.82 7.08
CA LEU A 176 -21.15 5.66 6.19
C LEU A 176 -21.26 4.34 6.96
N LEU A 177 -20.58 4.22 8.10
CA LEU A 177 -20.67 3.04 8.94
C LEU A 177 -22.06 2.90 9.60
N GLN A 178 -22.71 3.99 10.03
CA GLN A 178 -24.11 4.00 10.48
C GLN A 178 -25.06 3.55 9.36
N PHE A 179 -24.80 3.99 8.12
CA PHE A 179 -25.55 3.52 6.95
C PHE A 179 -25.39 2.01 6.77
N ALA A 180 -24.17 1.46 6.87
CA ALA A 180 -23.97 0.02 6.84
C ALA A 180 -24.72 -0.68 7.98
N ALA A 181 -24.63 -0.16 9.20
CA ALA A 181 -25.32 -0.70 10.39
C ALA A 181 -26.86 -0.69 10.28
N SER A 182 -27.44 0.15 9.41
CA SER A 182 -28.90 0.20 9.21
C SER A 182 -29.44 -1.01 8.41
N HIS A 183 -28.58 -1.81 7.76
CA HIS A 183 -28.97 -2.96 6.93
C HIS A 183 -29.19 -4.27 7.72
N LYS A 184 -29.51 -4.20 9.01
CA LYS A 184 -29.71 -5.38 9.88
C LYS A 184 -30.83 -6.33 9.45
N SER A 185 -31.78 -5.87 8.64
CA SER A 185 -32.82 -6.70 8.03
C SER A 185 -32.30 -7.54 6.86
N GLU A 186 -31.27 -7.07 6.16
CA GLU A 186 -30.73 -7.63 4.90
C GLU A 186 -29.42 -8.39 5.10
N ALA A 187 -28.61 -7.99 6.12
CA ALA A 187 -27.33 -8.61 6.43
C ALA A 187 -27.20 -8.89 7.94
N LYS A 188 -26.48 -9.96 8.27
CA LYS A 188 -26.14 -10.35 9.64
C LYS A 188 -24.66 -10.19 9.95
N HIS A 189 -23.87 -10.08 8.92
CA HIS A 189 -22.41 -10.00 9.01
C HIS A 189 -21.89 -8.74 8.34
N PHE A 190 -20.77 -8.21 8.84
CA PHE A 190 -20.07 -7.05 8.30
C PHE A 190 -18.62 -7.37 8.04
N THR A 191 -18.14 -7.03 6.85
CA THR A 191 -16.72 -7.14 6.50
C THR A 191 -16.24 -5.84 5.85
N TRP A 192 -15.03 -5.44 6.20
CA TRP A 192 -14.37 -4.28 5.61
C TRP A 192 -12.86 -4.46 5.63
N LEU A 193 -12.22 -4.26 4.48
CA LEU A 193 -10.77 -4.17 4.35
C LEU A 193 -10.37 -2.69 4.32
N ALA A 194 -10.22 -2.13 5.51
CA ALA A 194 -9.83 -0.74 5.71
C ALA A 194 -8.32 -0.52 5.48
N GLU A 195 -7.93 0.73 5.49
CA GLU A 195 -6.53 1.12 5.52
C GLU A 195 -5.82 0.53 6.75
N ALA A 196 -4.56 0.14 6.62
CA ALA A 196 -3.81 -0.50 7.72
C ALA A 196 -3.73 0.34 9.01
N TRP A 197 -3.85 1.66 8.88
CA TRP A 197 -3.85 2.61 10.01
C TRP A 197 -5.25 3.00 10.48
N ASP A 198 -6.31 2.39 9.94
CA ASP A 198 -7.66 2.66 10.40
C ASP A 198 -7.82 2.35 11.89
N LYS A 199 -8.54 3.23 12.56
CA LYS A 199 -8.81 3.15 14.00
C LYS A 199 -10.31 3.31 14.32
N SER A 200 -11.17 3.01 13.36
CA SER A 200 -12.62 3.11 13.54
C SER A 200 -13.12 2.28 14.72
N TYR A 201 -12.42 1.19 15.08
CA TYR A 201 -12.73 0.36 16.24
C TYR A 201 -12.71 1.14 17.57
N LEU A 202 -11.98 2.26 17.67
CA LEU A 202 -11.99 3.11 18.88
C LEU A 202 -13.35 3.81 19.11
N ASN A 203 -14.16 3.92 18.06
CA ASN A 203 -15.47 4.55 18.10
C ASN A 203 -16.60 3.52 18.19
N PHE A 204 -16.30 2.23 18.17
CA PHE A 204 -17.34 1.20 18.33
C PHE A 204 -17.77 1.11 19.78
N ALA A 205 -19.10 1.00 20.01
CA ALA A 205 -19.65 0.90 21.36
C ALA A 205 -19.16 -0.37 22.09
N ASP A 206 -18.95 -1.46 21.38
CA ASP A 206 -18.28 -2.67 21.87
C ASP A 206 -16.88 -2.73 21.27
N HIS A 207 -15.85 -2.50 22.10
CA HIS A 207 -14.46 -2.54 21.67
C HIS A 207 -13.95 -3.98 21.44
N ASN A 208 -14.71 -4.99 21.85
CA ASN A 208 -14.39 -6.40 21.60
C ASN A 208 -14.83 -6.83 20.21
N VAL A 209 -14.23 -6.21 19.20
CA VAL A 209 -14.47 -6.52 17.78
C VAL A 209 -13.29 -7.29 17.20
N SER A 210 -13.59 -8.27 16.36
CA SER A 210 -12.56 -9.00 15.63
C SER A 210 -11.95 -8.09 14.56
N GLY A 211 -10.67 -7.80 14.70
CA GLY A 211 -9.89 -7.08 13.71
C GLY A 211 -8.50 -7.72 13.57
N SER A 212 -7.95 -7.72 12.37
CA SER A 212 -6.60 -8.19 12.12
C SER A 212 -5.91 -7.31 11.08
N VAL A 213 -4.59 -7.10 11.25
CA VAL A 213 -3.78 -6.51 10.20
C VAL A 213 -3.31 -7.62 9.27
N GLN A 214 -3.70 -7.53 8.00
CA GLN A 214 -3.40 -8.53 6.99
C GLN A 214 -2.43 -7.97 5.95
N PRO A 215 -1.38 -8.74 5.57
CA PRO A 215 -0.55 -8.40 4.43
C PRO A 215 -1.38 -8.50 3.14
N PHE A 216 -1.15 -7.57 2.21
CA PHE A 216 -1.95 -7.52 0.99
C PHE A 216 -1.10 -7.56 -0.28
N MET A 217 -0.28 -6.54 -0.53
CA MET A 217 0.49 -6.46 -1.77
C MET A 217 1.98 -6.37 -1.49
N MET A 218 2.75 -7.05 -2.32
CA MET A 218 4.21 -7.08 -2.25
C MET A 218 4.80 -6.14 -3.29
N ALA A 219 5.97 -5.60 -2.95
CA ALA A 219 6.85 -4.88 -3.86
C ALA A 219 8.24 -5.50 -3.85
N ARG A 220 9.00 -5.25 -4.91
CA ARG A 220 10.42 -5.59 -5.03
C ARG A 220 11.18 -4.43 -5.67
N CYS A 221 12.30 -4.08 -5.10
CA CYS A 221 13.24 -3.18 -5.73
C CYS A 221 13.99 -3.91 -6.85
N ILE A 222 13.94 -3.37 -8.05
CA ILE A 222 14.63 -3.88 -9.26
C ILE A 222 15.99 -3.21 -9.42
N ASP A 223 16.08 -1.91 -9.14
CA ASP A 223 17.33 -1.14 -9.19
C ASP A 223 17.39 -0.16 -8.01
N ALA A 224 18.23 -0.49 -7.02
CA ALA A 224 18.37 0.30 -5.81
C ALA A 224 18.99 1.69 -6.05
N ARG A 225 19.91 1.81 -6.99
CA ARG A 225 20.54 3.11 -7.32
C ARG A 225 19.54 4.02 -7.99
N LEU A 226 18.76 3.50 -8.92
CA LEU A 226 17.70 4.23 -9.59
C LEU A 226 16.61 4.65 -8.59
N ALA A 227 16.27 3.77 -7.65
CA ALA A 227 15.33 4.08 -6.56
C ALA A 227 15.84 5.25 -5.71
N LEU A 228 17.10 5.18 -5.26
CA LEU A 228 17.71 6.26 -4.46
C LEU A 228 17.79 7.57 -5.24
N ALA A 229 18.13 7.53 -6.53
CA ALA A 229 18.19 8.72 -7.38
C ALA A 229 16.83 9.41 -7.56
N LYS A 230 15.72 8.65 -7.42
CA LYS A 230 14.35 9.19 -7.51
C LYS A 230 13.75 9.55 -6.14
N LEU A 231 14.48 9.35 -5.04
CA LEU A 231 13.97 9.66 -3.70
C LEU A 231 13.98 11.18 -3.48
N PRO A 232 12.83 11.80 -3.21
CA PRO A 232 12.79 13.20 -2.85
C PRO A 232 13.36 13.41 -1.43
N VAL A 233 14.18 14.43 -1.28
CA VAL A 233 14.78 14.79 0.01
C VAL A 233 14.28 16.17 0.43
N ALA A 234 13.85 16.29 1.67
CA ALA A 234 13.35 17.54 2.21
C ALA A 234 14.44 18.61 2.31
N ASN A 235 14.08 19.89 2.09
CA ASN A 235 15.01 21.02 2.18
C ASN A 235 15.57 21.27 3.60
N ASN A 236 14.96 20.68 4.62
CA ASN A 236 15.42 20.73 6.01
C ASN A 236 16.20 19.48 6.43
N MET A 237 16.58 18.63 5.49
CA MET A 237 17.42 17.46 5.78
C MET A 237 18.83 17.93 6.15
N GLU A 238 19.33 17.44 7.26
CA GLU A 238 20.71 17.69 7.69
C GLU A 238 21.73 16.99 6.79
N GLU A 239 22.90 17.56 6.68
CA GLU A 239 24.05 16.89 6.08
C GLU A 239 24.41 15.66 6.91
N ASN A 240 24.39 14.51 6.26
CA ASN A 240 24.70 13.25 6.89
C ASN A 240 25.17 12.24 5.83
N ASN A 241 25.70 11.11 6.29
CA ASN A 241 25.99 9.98 5.43
C ASN A 241 25.65 8.68 6.14
N VAL A 242 25.35 7.67 5.35
CA VAL A 242 25.21 6.28 5.83
C VAL A 242 25.70 5.33 4.75
N VAL A 243 26.52 4.36 5.16
CA VAL A 243 27.05 3.33 4.26
C VAL A 243 26.18 2.09 4.37
N LEU A 244 25.52 1.75 3.28
CA LEU A 244 24.64 0.60 3.15
C LEU A 244 25.34 -0.51 2.38
N LEU A 245 25.43 -1.70 2.95
CA LEU A 245 25.69 -2.92 2.19
C LEU A 245 24.33 -3.51 1.79
N LEU A 246 23.99 -3.37 0.50
CA LEU A 246 22.82 -3.97 -0.09
C LEU A 246 23.17 -5.34 -0.66
N THR A 247 22.34 -6.34 -0.38
CA THR A 247 22.48 -7.70 -0.92
C THR A 247 21.25 -8.11 -1.71
N ASP A 248 21.45 -8.81 -2.82
CA ASP A 248 20.39 -9.32 -3.70
C ASP A 248 20.81 -10.70 -4.23
N ASN A 249 20.02 -11.71 -3.88
CA ASN A 249 20.27 -13.09 -4.28
C ASN A 249 19.88 -13.41 -5.73
N ILE A 250 19.21 -12.47 -6.41
CA ILE A 250 18.67 -12.64 -7.76
C ILE A 250 19.35 -11.68 -8.74
N ILE A 251 19.38 -10.39 -8.40
CA ILE A 251 19.97 -9.37 -9.26
C ILE A 251 21.34 -8.97 -8.69
N GLY A 252 22.39 -9.70 -9.11
CA GLY A 252 23.75 -9.50 -8.56
C GLY A 252 24.27 -8.06 -8.66
N ARG A 253 23.75 -7.27 -9.60
CA ARG A 253 24.10 -5.85 -9.75
C ARG A 253 23.57 -4.95 -8.63
N ASN A 254 22.63 -5.43 -7.81
CA ASN A 254 22.19 -4.72 -6.60
C ASN A 254 23.11 -4.97 -5.39
N ASN A 255 24.04 -5.92 -5.48
CA ASN A 255 25.03 -6.16 -4.44
C ASN A 255 26.08 -5.04 -4.45
N HIS A 256 25.84 -4.02 -3.64
CA HIS A 256 26.66 -2.83 -3.60
C HIS A 256 26.88 -2.33 -2.18
N LEU A 257 28.10 -1.82 -1.96
CA LEU A 257 28.41 -0.94 -0.85
C LEU A 257 28.20 0.49 -1.34
N ILE A 258 27.17 1.16 -0.81
CA ILE A 258 26.71 2.48 -1.24
C ILE A 258 26.79 3.45 -0.07
N ASN A 259 27.55 4.55 -0.25
CA ASN A 259 27.49 5.69 0.66
C ASN A 259 26.35 6.62 0.20
N VAL A 260 25.29 6.67 1.02
CA VAL A 260 24.14 7.56 0.83
C VAL A 260 24.44 8.84 1.61
N LYS A 261 24.68 9.93 0.89
CA LYS A 261 24.92 11.26 1.45
C LYS A 261 23.69 12.12 1.30
N THR A 262 23.28 12.77 2.37
CA THR A 262 22.16 13.72 2.39
C THR A 262 22.64 15.13 2.63
N ALA A 263 21.96 16.07 1.99
CA ALA A 263 22.07 17.52 2.23
C ALA A 263 20.68 18.14 1.98
N PRO A 264 20.43 19.39 2.31
CA PRO A 264 19.16 20.08 2.05
C PRO A 264 18.71 19.90 0.59
N GLY A 265 17.57 19.21 0.39
CA GLY A 265 16.99 18.96 -0.95
C GLY A 265 17.80 18.04 -1.86
N LYS A 266 18.85 17.38 -1.37
CA LYS A 266 19.76 16.58 -2.20
C LYS A 266 20.10 15.24 -1.56
N LEU A 267 20.18 14.20 -2.42
CA LEU A 267 20.72 12.90 -2.07
C LEU A 267 21.75 12.50 -3.14
N GLU A 268 22.88 11.98 -2.69
CA GLU A 268 23.86 11.33 -3.53
C GLU A 268 24.08 9.89 -3.05
N ALA A 269 24.00 8.95 -3.95
CA ALA A 269 24.27 7.54 -3.70
C ALA A 269 25.47 7.09 -4.53
N VAL A 270 26.63 6.96 -3.91
CA VAL A 270 27.91 6.66 -4.58
C VAL A 270 28.49 5.34 -4.07
N SER A 271 29.13 4.59 -4.95
CA SER A 271 29.89 3.41 -4.51
C SER A 271 31.03 3.85 -3.59
N THR A 272 31.30 3.03 -2.57
CA THR A 272 32.38 3.27 -1.61
C THR A 272 33.12 1.98 -1.29
N LEU A 273 34.24 2.09 -0.63
CA LEU A 273 34.99 0.99 -0.01
C LEU A 273 35.05 1.14 1.51
N ASP A 274 34.28 2.13 2.05
CA ASP A 274 34.17 2.33 3.49
C ASP A 274 33.45 1.12 4.13
N ASN A 275 33.65 0.93 5.42
CA ASN A 275 32.92 -0.11 6.15
C ASN A 275 31.42 0.22 6.19
N GLU A 276 30.60 -0.82 6.09
CA GLU A 276 29.15 -0.68 6.18
C GLU A 276 28.68 -0.24 7.57
N ASP A 277 27.77 0.71 7.62
CA ASP A 277 27.01 1.04 8.82
C ASP A 277 25.83 0.07 9.02
N ILE A 278 25.19 -0.32 7.92
CA ILE A 278 23.99 -1.18 7.93
C ILE A 278 24.03 -2.13 6.73
N THR A 279 23.75 -3.42 7.00
CA THR A 279 23.55 -4.45 5.95
C THR A 279 22.08 -4.81 5.85
N MET A 280 21.53 -4.86 4.63
CA MET A 280 20.15 -5.28 4.37
C MET A 280 20.00 -5.95 3.00
N ASP A 281 19.02 -6.86 2.90
CA ASP A 281 18.60 -7.43 1.61
C ASP A 281 17.64 -6.49 0.86
N MET A 282 17.35 -6.82 -0.41
CA MET A 282 16.43 -6.02 -1.21
C MET A 282 15.00 -6.02 -0.67
N GLY A 283 14.58 -7.06 0.03
CA GLY A 283 13.27 -7.11 0.68
C GLY A 283 13.14 -6.05 1.77
N ALA A 284 14.11 -5.98 2.67
CA ALA A 284 14.17 -4.98 3.74
C ALA A 284 14.34 -3.56 3.17
N PHE A 285 15.22 -3.39 2.18
CA PHE A 285 15.37 -2.10 1.47
C PHE A 285 14.05 -1.65 0.85
N THR A 286 13.31 -2.56 0.19
CA THR A 286 12.01 -2.25 -0.42
C THR A 286 11.00 -1.84 0.63
N GLN A 287 10.90 -2.55 1.75
CA GLN A 287 9.98 -2.21 2.85
C GLN A 287 10.30 -0.84 3.44
N MET A 288 11.58 -0.53 3.66
CA MET A 288 12.03 0.77 4.14
C MET A 288 11.74 1.87 3.11
N TYR A 289 12.06 1.66 1.84
CA TYR A 289 11.82 2.63 0.78
C TYR A 289 10.33 2.95 0.62
N PHE A 290 9.46 1.94 0.66
CA PHE A 290 8.01 2.16 0.64
C PHE A 290 7.48 2.78 1.94
N GLY A 291 8.26 2.83 3.02
CA GLY A 291 7.82 3.33 4.31
C GLY A 291 6.82 2.39 5.00
N ALA A 292 6.82 1.12 4.63
CA ALA A 292 6.04 0.10 5.35
C ALA A 292 6.58 -0.08 6.77
N PHE A 293 7.90 -0.06 6.90
CA PHE A 293 8.63 -0.09 8.16
C PHE A 293 9.79 0.89 8.14
N THR A 294 10.15 1.43 9.31
CA THR A 294 11.37 2.24 9.49
C THR A 294 12.60 1.33 9.59
N ALA A 295 13.80 1.91 9.46
CA ALA A 295 15.04 1.14 9.66
C ALA A 295 15.13 0.59 11.10
N THR A 296 14.68 1.37 12.09
CA THR A 296 14.62 0.92 13.49
C THR A 296 13.69 -0.28 13.64
N GLU A 297 12.46 -0.25 13.10
CA GLU A 297 11.52 -1.37 13.16
C GLU A 297 12.08 -2.63 12.46
N LEU A 298 12.79 -2.46 11.35
CA LEU A 298 13.44 -3.58 10.63
C LEU A 298 14.62 -4.16 11.44
N ALA A 299 15.38 -3.33 12.15
CA ALA A 299 16.44 -3.77 13.03
C ALA A 299 15.90 -4.58 14.23
N GLU A 300 14.85 -4.07 14.88
CA GLU A 300 14.15 -4.75 15.98
C GLU A 300 13.56 -6.11 15.54
N ALA A 301 13.07 -6.18 14.29
CA ALA A 301 12.57 -7.42 13.70
C ALA A 301 13.69 -8.36 13.19
N GLY A 302 14.97 -8.00 13.32
CA GLY A 302 16.11 -8.80 12.83
C GLY A 302 16.19 -8.90 11.30
N LYS A 303 15.59 -7.95 10.58
CA LYS A 303 15.58 -7.91 9.10
C LYS A 303 16.79 -7.21 8.51
N ILE A 304 17.47 -6.39 9.29
CA ILE A 304 18.70 -5.70 8.90
C ILE A 304 19.75 -5.91 9.99
N LYS A 305 21.02 -5.88 9.59
CA LYS A 305 22.14 -5.94 10.51
C LYS A 305 22.72 -4.55 10.72
N VAL A 306 22.78 -4.12 11.96
CA VAL A 306 23.25 -2.79 12.35
C VAL A 306 24.68 -2.89 12.88
N HIS A 307 25.62 -2.21 12.22
CA HIS A 307 27.02 -2.10 12.63
C HIS A 307 27.27 -0.77 13.37
N ASN A 308 26.49 0.26 13.02
CA ASN A 308 26.53 1.58 13.63
C ASN A 308 25.11 2.06 13.96
N ALA A 309 24.74 1.98 15.25
CA ALA A 309 23.38 2.28 15.71
C ALA A 309 22.98 3.76 15.52
N GLU A 310 23.93 4.69 15.52
CA GLU A 310 23.64 6.13 15.32
C GLU A 310 23.04 6.40 13.93
N LYS A 311 23.36 5.57 12.94
CA LYS A 311 22.89 5.70 11.55
C LYS A 311 21.42 5.26 11.35
N LEU A 312 20.82 4.53 12.28
CA LEU A 312 19.38 4.20 12.21
C LEU A 312 18.53 5.47 12.18
N SER A 313 18.82 6.44 13.03
CA SER A 313 18.07 7.70 13.08
C SER A 313 18.18 8.51 11.77
N VAL A 314 19.31 8.41 11.07
CA VAL A 314 19.50 9.03 9.76
C VAL A 314 18.60 8.37 8.72
N LEU A 315 18.54 7.04 8.71
CA LEU A 315 17.66 6.29 7.80
C LEU A 315 16.19 6.52 8.11
N ASP A 316 15.78 6.55 9.37
CA ASP A 316 14.40 6.79 9.77
C ASP A 316 13.91 8.20 9.34
N ARG A 317 14.81 9.20 9.37
CA ARG A 317 14.51 10.54 8.83
C ARG A 317 14.44 10.55 7.29
N LEU A 318 15.31 9.79 6.62
CA LEU A 318 15.34 9.72 5.16
C LEU A 318 14.18 8.87 4.61
N PHE A 319 13.83 7.80 5.31
CA PHE A 319 12.77 6.87 4.98
C PHE A 319 11.71 6.78 6.09
N PRO A 320 11.00 7.88 6.40
CA PRO A 320 9.97 7.83 7.44
C PRO A 320 8.85 6.86 7.08
N LYS A 321 8.20 6.32 8.11
CA LYS A 321 7.02 5.47 7.94
C LYS A 321 5.91 6.21 7.21
N CYS A 322 5.26 5.51 6.30
CA CYS A 322 4.23 6.07 5.44
C CYS A 322 2.89 5.35 5.59
N ARG A 323 1.82 6.01 5.14
CA ARG A 323 0.47 5.46 5.06
C ARG A 323 0.26 4.85 3.67
N ASN A 324 0.71 3.60 3.49
CA ASN A 324 0.64 2.92 2.19
C ASN A 324 -0.76 2.40 1.91
N TYR A 325 -1.35 2.82 0.81
CA TYR A 325 -2.67 2.38 0.40
C TYR A 325 -2.67 1.96 -1.08
N ILE A 326 -3.27 0.82 -1.34
CA ILE A 326 -3.62 0.34 -2.67
C ILE A 326 -4.88 -0.50 -2.56
N ASN A 327 -5.82 -0.32 -3.49
CA ASN A 327 -7.07 -1.09 -3.54
C ASN A 327 -7.36 -1.56 -4.97
N GLU A 328 -6.29 -1.86 -5.69
CA GLU A 328 -6.37 -2.31 -7.07
C GLU A 328 -6.27 -3.84 -7.12
N TYR A 329 -7.22 -4.43 -7.84
CA TYR A 329 -7.24 -5.84 -8.19
C TYR A 329 -7.04 -6.00 -9.71
N PHE A 330 -6.82 -7.23 -10.19
CA PHE A 330 -6.55 -7.53 -11.60
C PHE A 330 -7.68 -7.16 -12.54
#